data_0b5ae68c48d2feebfc75679332e37109
#
_entry.id   0b5ae68c48d2feebfc75679332e37109
#
_cell.length_a   1.000
_cell.length_b   1.000
_cell.length_c   1.000
_cell.angle_alpha   90.00
_cell.angle_beta   90.00
_cell.angle_gamma   90.00
#
_symmetry.space_group_name_H-M   'P 1'
#
loop_
_entity.id
_entity.type
_entity.pdbx_description
1 polymer ?
#
loop_
_entity_poly.entity_id
_entity_poly.type
_entity_poly.pdbx_seq_one_letter_code
_entity_poly.pdbx_strand_id
1 'polypeptide(L)'
;LKADELRLFACGTGMPAARRDQAATCWLVELGNGDKFLFDIGTGSMPNIAALMIPYDYLDKVFLSHLHTDHWRDLAVLWAGGWTAGRTGPLKTWGPSGATPEMGTTYAIEHFLEA
;
A
#
# COMPACT_ATOMS: atom_id res chain seq x y z
N LEU A 1 -3.47 -14.08 16.08
CA LEU A 1 -4.47 -14.36 15.03
C LEU A 1 -4.49 -15.87 14.75
N LYS A 2 -5.65 -16.49 14.87
CA LYS A 2 -5.80 -17.93 14.63
C LYS A 2 -5.77 -18.26 13.14
N ALA A 3 -5.44 -19.52 12.81
CA ALA A 3 -5.26 -19.94 11.41
C ALA A 3 -6.49 -19.73 10.52
N ASP A 4 -7.68 -19.74 11.08
CA ASP A 4 -8.94 -19.56 10.36
C ASP A 4 -9.52 -18.15 10.49
N GLU A 5 -8.76 -17.22 11.05
CA GLU A 5 -9.20 -15.85 11.26
C GLU A 5 -8.64 -14.91 10.20
N LEU A 6 -9.39 -13.82 9.99
CA LEU A 6 -8.97 -12.71 9.15
C LEU A 6 -9.10 -11.43 9.98
N ARG A 7 -8.09 -10.58 9.93
CA ARG A 7 -8.13 -9.28 10.62
C ARG A 7 -8.05 -8.16 9.60
N LEU A 8 -8.92 -7.18 9.76
CA LEU A 8 -8.95 -5.99 8.92
C LEU A 8 -8.49 -4.79 9.75
N PHE A 9 -7.48 -4.09 9.28
CA PHE A 9 -6.95 -2.90 9.92
C PHE A 9 -7.10 -1.69 9.00
N ALA A 10 -7.74 -0.62 9.51
CA ALA A 10 -7.91 0.63 8.78
C ALA A 10 -6.67 1.51 9.02
N CYS A 11 -5.76 1.54 8.06
CA CYS A 11 -4.59 2.40 8.13
C CYS A 11 -4.86 3.80 7.58
N GLY A 12 -5.98 3.99 6.90
CA GLY A 12 -6.43 5.30 6.45
C GLY A 12 -7.88 5.25 6.02
N THR A 13 -8.66 6.25 6.39
CA THR A 13 -10.09 6.34 6.10
C THR A 13 -10.47 7.69 5.50
N GLY A 14 -9.49 8.53 5.18
CA GLY A 14 -9.72 9.90 4.76
C GLY A 14 -9.97 10.08 3.27
N MET A 15 -10.27 11.31 2.93
CA MET A 15 -10.51 11.82 1.58
C MET A 15 -9.21 12.42 1.00
N PRO A 16 -9.22 12.93 -0.25
CA PRO A 16 -8.01 13.49 -0.87
C PRO A 16 -7.38 14.66 -0.12
N ALA A 17 -8.17 15.45 0.61
CA ALA A 17 -7.64 16.58 1.37
C ALA A 17 -6.74 16.09 2.51
N ALA A 18 -5.51 16.59 2.56
CA ALA A 18 -4.54 16.15 3.55
C ALA A 18 -4.95 16.61 4.96
N ARG A 19 -4.87 15.69 5.92
CA ARG A 19 -5.18 15.93 7.33
C ARG A 19 -4.17 15.21 8.21
N ARG A 20 -3.78 15.85 9.30
CA ARG A 20 -2.83 15.26 10.26
C ARG A 20 -3.42 14.06 11.01
N ASP A 21 -4.70 14.15 11.35
CA ASP A 21 -5.38 13.20 12.21
C ASP A 21 -6.10 12.10 11.43
N GLN A 22 -6.03 12.13 10.11
CA GLN A 22 -6.73 11.15 9.29
C GLN A 22 -5.98 10.94 7.98
N ALA A 23 -5.36 9.76 7.83
CA ALA A 23 -4.72 9.37 6.59
C ALA A 23 -5.76 9.06 5.51
N ALA A 24 -5.38 9.22 4.26
CA ALA A 24 -6.21 8.83 3.12
C ALA A 24 -6.33 7.30 3.06
N THR A 25 -7.25 6.81 2.26
CA THR A 25 -7.71 5.42 2.27
C THR A 25 -6.58 4.41 2.19
N CYS A 26 -6.62 3.45 3.10
CA CYS A 26 -5.69 2.33 3.17
C CYS A 26 -6.27 1.25 4.07
N TRP A 27 -6.32 0.02 3.59
CA TRP A 27 -6.84 -1.11 4.36
C TRP A 27 -5.85 -2.26 4.32
N LEU A 28 -5.47 -2.76 5.48
CA LEU A 28 -4.60 -3.92 5.62
C LEU A 28 -5.44 -5.13 5.98
N VAL A 29 -5.35 -6.18 5.17
CA VAL A 29 -5.99 -7.46 5.45
C VAL A 29 -4.92 -8.44 5.87
N GLU A 30 -5.10 -9.06 7.04
CA GLU A 30 -4.18 -10.05 7.56
C GLU A 30 -4.89 -11.40 7.68
N LEU A 31 -4.28 -12.45 7.14
CA LEU A 31 -4.79 -13.81 7.27
C LEU A 31 -4.06 -14.55 8.37
N GLY A 32 -4.74 -15.55 8.95
CA GLY A 32 -4.18 -16.34 10.04
C GLY A 32 -2.93 -17.13 9.67
N ASN A 33 -2.69 -17.36 8.38
CA ASN A 33 -1.46 -18.01 7.90
C ASN A 33 -0.26 -17.05 7.78
N GLY A 34 -0.46 -15.77 8.09
CA GLY A 34 0.58 -14.75 8.04
C GLY A 34 0.57 -13.89 6.78
N ASP A 35 -0.18 -14.24 5.77
CA ASP A 35 -0.28 -13.42 4.55
C ASP A 35 -0.94 -12.09 4.84
N LYS A 36 -0.45 -11.04 4.18
CA LYS A 36 -0.95 -9.68 4.34
C LYS A 36 -1.14 -9.02 2.99
N PHE A 37 -2.22 -8.26 2.89
CA PHE A 37 -2.61 -7.59 1.65
C PHE A 37 -2.99 -6.15 1.95
N LEU A 38 -2.43 -5.19 1.21
CA LEU A 38 -2.82 -3.79 1.31
C LEU A 38 -3.77 -3.44 0.17
N PHE A 39 -4.90 -2.85 0.51
CA PHE A 39 -5.86 -2.32 -0.46
C PHE A 39 -5.83 -0.81 -0.37
N ASP A 40 -5.26 -0.19 -1.39
CA ASP A 40 -4.86 1.21 -1.44
C ASP A 40 -3.82 1.54 -0.36
N ILE A 41 -3.05 2.57 -0.61
CA ILE A 41 -2.04 3.07 0.30
C ILE A 41 -1.97 4.59 0.16
N GLY A 42 -2.95 5.23 0.74
CA GLY A 42 -3.18 6.66 0.58
C GLY A 42 -2.21 7.53 1.35
N THR A 43 -2.33 8.81 1.11
CA THR A 43 -1.46 9.83 1.71
C THR A 43 -1.50 9.75 3.24
N GLY A 44 -0.33 9.58 3.86
CA GLY A 44 -0.20 9.56 5.32
C GLY A 44 -0.49 8.21 5.97
N SER A 45 -0.81 7.18 5.20
CA SER A 45 -1.15 5.86 5.76
C SER A 45 0.09 5.09 6.24
N MET A 46 1.25 5.31 5.64
CA MET A 46 2.44 4.53 5.97
C MET A 46 2.87 4.63 7.43
N PRO A 47 2.85 5.79 8.10
CA PRO A 47 3.16 5.83 9.53
C PRO A 47 2.23 4.94 10.37
N ASN A 48 0.96 4.82 10.00
CA ASN A 48 0.02 3.95 10.71
C ASN A 48 0.36 2.47 10.51
N ILE A 49 0.79 2.10 9.30
CA ILE A 49 1.25 0.74 9.01
C ILE A 49 2.55 0.45 9.78
N ALA A 50 3.49 1.39 9.75
CA ALA A 50 4.77 1.24 10.42
C ALA A 50 4.62 1.03 11.92
N ALA A 51 3.61 1.63 12.53
CA ALA A 51 3.33 1.48 13.97
C ALA A 51 2.95 0.05 14.35
N LEU A 52 2.54 -0.77 13.39
CA LEU A 52 2.21 -2.19 13.64
C LEU A 52 3.46 -3.06 13.75
N MET A 53 4.64 -2.55 13.44
CA MET A 53 5.91 -3.25 13.55
C MET A 53 5.98 -4.53 12.71
N ILE A 54 5.29 -4.55 11.56
CA ILE A 54 5.31 -5.68 10.64
C ILE A 54 6.58 -5.62 9.79
N PRO A 55 7.36 -6.71 9.69
CA PRO A 55 8.51 -6.72 8.79
C PRO A 55 8.09 -6.45 7.34
N TYR A 56 8.88 -5.64 6.63
CA TYR A 56 8.52 -5.18 5.28
C TYR A 56 8.37 -6.32 4.27
N ASP A 57 9.04 -7.45 4.48
CA ASP A 57 8.87 -8.60 3.59
C ASP A 57 7.45 -9.16 3.58
N TYR A 58 6.68 -8.93 4.65
CA TYR A 58 5.27 -9.31 4.71
C TYR A 58 4.35 -8.28 4.07
N LEU A 59 4.85 -7.06 3.80
CA LEU A 59 4.10 -5.97 3.17
C LEU A 59 4.48 -5.88 1.69
N ASP A 60 4.30 -6.97 0.98
CA ASP A 60 4.79 -7.13 -0.39
C ASP A 60 3.69 -7.17 -1.45
N LYS A 61 2.42 -7.04 -1.03
CA LYS A 61 1.27 -7.11 -1.94
C LYS A 61 0.37 -5.89 -1.75
N VAL A 62 0.26 -5.09 -2.79
CA VAL A 62 -0.57 -3.88 -2.78
C VAL A 62 -1.54 -3.92 -3.95
N PHE A 63 -2.82 -3.74 -3.66
CA PHE A 63 -3.88 -3.69 -4.66
C PHE A 63 -4.46 -2.28 -4.70
N LEU A 64 -4.39 -1.63 -5.85
CA LEU A 64 -4.88 -0.27 -6.04
C LEU A 64 -6.25 -0.28 -6.71
N SER A 65 -7.21 0.39 -6.09
CA SER A 65 -8.57 0.49 -6.65
C SER A 65 -8.59 1.38 -7.90
N HIS A 66 -7.86 2.49 -7.85
CA HIS A 66 -7.69 3.41 -8.97
C HIS A 66 -6.49 4.32 -8.70
N LEU A 67 -6.15 5.18 -9.67
CA LEU A 67 -4.89 5.92 -9.64
C LEU A 67 -5.02 7.39 -9.21
N HIS A 68 -6.10 7.78 -8.54
CA HIS A 68 -6.13 9.07 -7.86
C HIS A 68 -5.05 9.11 -6.79
N THR A 69 -4.33 10.21 -6.68
CA THR A 69 -3.14 10.34 -5.83
C THR A 69 -3.40 9.91 -4.39
N ASP A 70 -4.57 10.22 -3.85
CA ASP A 70 -4.92 9.88 -2.47
C ASP A 70 -5.05 8.38 -2.21
N HIS A 71 -5.01 7.54 -3.26
CA HIS A 71 -5.12 6.08 -3.11
C HIS A 71 -3.78 5.35 -3.21
N TRP A 72 -2.72 5.99 -3.72
CA TRP A 72 -1.43 5.31 -3.88
C TRP A 72 -0.21 6.17 -3.55
N ARG A 73 -0.41 7.34 -2.97
CA ARG A 73 0.66 8.31 -2.69
C ARG A 73 1.78 7.72 -1.81
N ASP A 74 1.44 6.93 -0.81
CA ASP A 74 2.41 6.36 0.13
C ASP A 74 3.06 5.07 -0.37
N LEU A 75 2.75 4.61 -1.58
CA LEU A 75 3.44 3.47 -2.19
C LEU A 75 4.95 3.70 -2.25
N ALA A 76 5.37 4.91 -2.59
CA ALA A 76 6.78 5.26 -2.62
C ALA A 76 7.43 5.17 -1.24
N VAL A 77 6.70 5.54 -0.19
CA VAL A 77 7.19 5.45 1.19
C VAL A 77 7.35 3.99 1.60
N LEU A 78 6.41 3.13 1.23
CA LEU A 78 6.51 1.69 1.46
C LEU A 78 7.72 1.09 0.72
N TRP A 79 7.90 1.46 -0.54
CA TRP A 79 9.01 0.99 -1.36
C TRP A 79 10.36 1.41 -0.76
N ALA A 80 10.51 2.69 -0.44
CA ALA A 80 11.75 3.23 0.11
C ALA A 80 12.06 2.65 1.49
N GLY A 81 11.04 2.55 2.36
CA GLY A 81 11.20 1.97 3.69
C GLY A 81 11.61 0.51 3.63
N GLY A 82 11.02 -0.27 2.73
CA GLY A 82 11.39 -1.66 2.53
C GLY A 82 12.83 -1.81 2.07
N TRP A 83 13.27 -0.97 1.15
CA TRP A 83 14.64 -1.00 0.66
C TRP A 83 15.65 -0.70 1.78
N THR A 84 15.41 0.34 2.58
CA THR A 84 16.29 0.70 3.69
C THR A 84 16.27 -0.32 4.82
N ALA A 85 15.14 -1.02 5.00
CA ALA A 85 14.99 -2.06 6.04
C ALA A 85 15.48 -3.44 5.57
N GLY A 86 16.04 -3.56 4.36
CA GLY A 86 16.60 -4.80 3.87
C GLY A 86 15.58 -5.77 3.30
N ARG A 87 14.55 -5.27 2.60
CA ARG A 87 13.58 -6.13 1.91
C ARG A 87 14.31 -7.09 0.98
N THR A 88 13.98 -8.38 1.08
CA THR A 88 14.62 -9.44 0.29
C THR A 88 13.79 -9.88 -0.91
N GLY A 89 12.47 -9.72 -0.86
CA GLY A 89 11.56 -10.07 -1.95
C GLY A 89 11.05 -8.85 -2.70
N PRO A 90 10.45 -9.06 -3.88
CA PRO A 90 9.90 -7.94 -4.65
C PRO A 90 8.63 -7.38 -4.03
N LEU A 91 8.43 -6.08 -4.15
CA LEU A 91 7.15 -5.45 -3.87
C LEU A 91 6.28 -5.59 -5.11
N LYS A 92 5.11 -6.21 -4.94
CA LYS A 92 4.18 -6.48 -6.05
C LYS A 92 2.97 -5.56 -5.92
N THR A 93 2.57 -4.97 -7.04
CA THR A 93 1.43 -4.05 -7.07
C THR A 93 0.50 -4.43 -8.22
N TRP A 94 -0.79 -4.49 -7.93
CA TRP A 94 -1.84 -4.72 -8.91
C TRP A 94 -2.81 -3.54 -8.88
N GLY A 95 -3.31 -3.17 -10.06
CA GLY A 95 -4.26 -2.08 -10.17
C GLY A 95 -4.88 -2.04 -11.56
N PRO A 96 -5.66 -1.00 -11.88
CA PRO A 96 -6.33 -0.91 -13.17
C PRO A 96 -5.35 -0.81 -14.33
N SER A 97 -5.75 -1.41 -15.47
CA SER A 97 -4.95 -1.36 -16.70
C SER A 97 -5.07 -0.01 -17.43
N GLY A 98 -6.14 0.73 -17.16
CA GLY A 98 -6.42 1.99 -17.84
C GLY A 98 -7.05 1.79 -19.22
N ALA A 99 -7.59 2.87 -19.78
CA ALA A 99 -8.15 2.85 -21.13
C ALA A 99 -7.05 2.69 -22.19
N THR A 100 -5.84 3.17 -21.87
CA THR A 100 -4.62 2.94 -22.66
C THR A 100 -3.52 2.52 -21.71
N PRO A 101 -2.42 1.91 -22.20
CA PRO A 101 -1.31 1.53 -21.30
C PRO A 101 -0.77 2.71 -20.48
N GLU A 102 -0.73 3.91 -21.05
CA GLU A 102 -0.24 5.11 -20.36
C GLU A 102 -1.13 5.55 -19.20
N MET A 103 -2.36 5.07 -19.14
CA MET A 103 -3.30 5.38 -18.06
C MET A 103 -3.36 4.27 -17.02
N GLY A 104 -2.54 3.24 -17.15
CA GLY A 104 -2.56 2.07 -16.28
C GLY A 104 -1.55 2.12 -15.15
N THR A 105 -1.70 1.17 -14.24
CA THR A 105 -0.90 1.07 -13.02
C THR A 105 0.58 0.82 -13.33
N THR A 106 0.89 -0.09 -14.25
CA THR A 106 2.28 -0.41 -14.60
C THR A 106 3.03 0.84 -15.07
N TYR A 107 2.43 1.58 -16.00
CA TYR A 107 3.02 2.81 -16.52
C TYR A 107 3.22 3.85 -15.41
N ALA A 108 2.19 4.06 -14.59
CA ALA A 108 2.24 5.05 -13.53
C ALA A 108 3.36 4.77 -12.53
N ILE A 109 3.49 3.52 -12.09
CA ILE A 109 4.50 3.14 -11.10
C ILE A 109 5.91 3.19 -11.69
N GLU A 110 6.11 2.67 -12.91
CA GLU A 110 7.42 2.71 -13.55
C GLU A 110 7.92 4.14 -13.70
N HIS A 111 7.08 5.04 -14.20
CA HIS A 111 7.47 6.44 -14.37
C HIS A 111 7.66 7.17 -13.04
N PHE A 112 6.89 6.84 -12.04
CA PHE A 112 7.05 7.42 -10.72
C PHE A 112 8.41 7.03 -10.11
N LEU A 113 8.81 5.77 -10.23
CA LEU A 113 10.06 5.27 -9.65
C LEU A 113 11.29 5.65 -10.46
N GLU A 114 11.15 6.02 -11.72
CA GLU A 114 12.24 6.56 -12.54
C GLU A 114 12.74 7.93 -12.05
N ALA A 115 11.85 8.65 -11.41
CA ALA A 115 12.20 9.96 -10.88
C ALA A 115 13.03 9.80 -9.60
#